data_fcb32c7dbfe7e02c29d49089b6c3b8a7
#
_entry.id   fcb32c7dbfe7e02c29d49089b6c3b8a7
#
_cell.length_a   1.000
_cell.length_b   1.000
_cell.length_c   1.000
_cell.angle_alpha   90.00
_cell.angle_beta   90.00
_cell.angle_gamma   90.00
#
_symmetry.space_group_name_H-M   'P 1'
#
loop_
_entity.id
_entity.type
_entity.pdbx_description
1 polymer ?
#
loop_
_entity_poly.entity_id
_entity_poly.type
_entity_poly.pdbx_seq_one_letter_code
_entity_poly.pdbx_strand_id
1 'polypeptide(L)'
;SHTIVENHPDVIPKAQAWAQGKSNVTVVTGSWYDVRNNLSTYDGLFYDTWGDDNMDQFSSSLSSLMKSGGVATWWNNEPTATNFYNIPNVTYDKHNVTPTENCYFNSTTYYLPKWQH
;
A
#
# COMPACT_ATOMS: atom_id res chain seq x y z
N SER A 1 0.44 16.24 1.30
CA SER A 1 1.61 15.69 0.58
C SER A 1 1.37 14.23 0.22
N HIS A 2 2.00 13.79 -0.87
CA HIS A 2 1.90 12.45 -1.39
C HIS A 2 3.32 11.92 -1.68
N THR A 3 3.69 10.82 -1.05
CA THR A 3 4.96 10.13 -1.31
C THR A 3 4.67 8.83 -2.04
N ILE A 4 5.34 8.64 -3.16
CA ILE A 4 5.29 7.41 -3.96
C ILE A 4 6.64 6.71 -3.80
N VAL A 5 6.62 5.46 -3.39
CA VAL A 5 7.82 4.60 -3.36
C VAL A 5 7.69 3.58 -4.49
N GLU A 6 8.65 3.57 -5.39
CA GLU A 6 8.60 2.72 -6.59
C GLU A 6 9.98 2.18 -6.94
N ASN A 7 10.06 0.90 -7.24
CA ASN A 7 11.31 0.25 -7.62
C ASN A 7 11.35 -0.28 -9.06
N HIS A 8 10.20 -0.34 -9.74
CA HIS A 8 10.16 -0.91 -11.08
C HIS A 8 10.74 0.08 -12.10
N PRO A 9 11.74 -0.30 -12.91
CA PRO A 9 12.44 0.61 -13.80
C PRO A 9 11.55 1.24 -14.88
N ASP A 10 10.50 0.56 -15.30
CA ASP A 10 9.55 1.09 -16.30
C ASP A 10 8.48 2.00 -15.69
N VAL A 11 8.22 1.88 -14.38
CA VAL A 11 7.22 2.67 -13.67
C VAL A 11 7.83 3.95 -13.10
N ILE A 12 9.07 3.90 -12.64
CA ILE A 12 9.77 5.07 -12.07
C ILE A 12 9.68 6.31 -12.98
N PRO A 13 10.02 6.24 -14.28
CA PRO A 13 9.92 7.41 -15.15
C PRO A 13 8.50 7.98 -15.28
N LYS A 14 7.50 7.11 -15.25
CA LYS A 14 6.09 7.52 -15.31
C LYS A 14 5.66 8.23 -14.03
N ALA A 15 6.06 7.72 -12.89
CA ALA A 15 5.79 8.36 -11.60
C ALA A 15 6.48 9.73 -11.51
N GLN A 16 7.73 9.81 -11.94
CA GLN A 16 8.49 11.06 -11.97
C GLN A 16 7.87 12.10 -12.91
N ALA A 17 7.44 11.68 -14.10
CA ALA A 17 6.77 12.55 -15.07
C ALA A 17 5.42 13.06 -14.52
N TRP A 18 4.67 12.18 -13.87
CA TRP A 18 3.41 12.56 -13.24
C TRP A 18 3.60 13.56 -12.08
N ALA A 19 4.67 13.38 -11.31
CA ALA A 19 5.00 14.25 -10.17
C ALA A 19 5.53 15.62 -10.60
N GLN A 20 5.98 15.75 -11.84
CA GLN A 20 6.58 16.99 -12.34
C GLN A 20 5.61 18.17 -12.22
N GLY A 21 6.07 19.25 -11.64
CA GLY A 21 5.25 20.45 -11.40
C GLY A 21 4.29 20.36 -10.20
N LYS A 22 4.29 19.22 -9.47
CA LYS A 22 3.50 19.06 -8.26
C LYS A 22 4.40 19.16 -7.03
N SER A 23 4.40 20.30 -6.37
CA SER A 23 5.27 20.57 -5.21
C SER A 23 4.97 19.71 -3.98
N ASN A 24 3.77 19.11 -3.93
CA ASN A 24 3.31 18.26 -2.83
C ASN A 24 3.51 16.77 -3.10
N VAL A 25 4.15 16.38 -4.21
CA VAL A 25 4.42 14.99 -4.58
C VAL A 25 5.91 14.73 -4.57
N THR A 26 6.30 13.65 -3.89
CA THR A 26 7.69 13.16 -3.83
C THR A 26 7.73 11.73 -4.35
N VAL A 27 8.64 11.44 -5.28
CA VAL A 27 8.91 10.07 -5.74
C VAL A 27 10.24 9.62 -5.13
N VAL A 28 10.17 8.53 -4.35
CA VAL A 28 11.33 7.86 -3.78
C VAL A 28 11.59 6.59 -4.57
N THR A 29 12.75 6.49 -5.19
CA THR A 29 13.11 5.35 -6.03
C THR A 29 13.82 4.28 -5.22
N GLY A 30 13.37 3.06 -5.35
CA GLY A 30 13.93 1.90 -4.65
C GLY A 30 12.84 1.02 -4.05
N SER A 31 13.26 -0.16 -3.56
CA SER A 31 12.39 -0.98 -2.73
C SER A 31 12.02 -0.21 -1.46
N TRP A 32 10.75 -0.26 -1.06
CA TRP A 32 10.32 0.39 0.17
C TRP A 32 11.14 -0.06 1.38
N TYR A 33 11.50 -1.33 1.42
CA TYR A 33 12.29 -1.90 2.51
C TYR A 33 13.68 -1.27 2.60
N ASP A 34 14.34 -1.06 1.47
CA ASP A 34 15.67 -0.44 1.42
C ASP A 34 15.64 1.03 1.77
N VAL A 35 14.58 1.73 1.37
CA VAL A 35 14.44 3.18 1.61
C VAL A 35 13.66 3.52 2.89
N ARG A 36 13.18 2.54 3.63
CA ARG A 36 12.28 2.75 4.78
C ARG A 36 12.81 3.72 5.84
N ASN A 37 14.11 3.76 6.04
CA ASN A 37 14.73 4.66 7.01
C ASN A 37 14.75 6.12 6.55
N ASN A 38 14.48 6.37 5.28
CA ASN A 38 14.37 7.70 4.69
C ASN A 38 12.92 8.15 4.54
N LEU A 39 11.96 7.30 4.91
CA LEU A 39 10.55 7.63 4.90
C LEU A 39 10.16 8.39 6.16
N SER A 40 9.13 9.19 6.04
CA SER A 40 8.54 9.92 7.15
C SER A 40 7.42 9.10 7.81
N THR A 41 6.59 9.76 8.61
CA THR A 41 5.33 9.20 9.11
C THR A 41 4.16 9.80 8.34
N TYR A 42 3.14 8.99 8.12
CA TYR A 42 2.04 9.30 7.21
C TYR A 42 0.67 9.22 7.90
N ASP A 43 -0.27 10.01 7.41
CA ASP A 43 -1.66 9.95 7.84
C ASP A 43 -2.42 8.82 7.14
N GLY A 44 -2.00 8.46 5.94
CA GLY A 44 -2.55 7.37 5.14
C GLY A 44 -1.44 6.60 4.44
N LEU A 45 -1.58 5.30 4.34
CA LEU A 45 -0.62 4.44 3.66
C LEU A 45 -1.36 3.34 2.89
N PHE A 46 -0.98 3.17 1.63
CA PHE A 46 -1.41 2.05 0.80
C PHE A 46 -0.19 1.22 0.39
N TYR A 47 -0.18 -0.04 0.82
CA TYR A 47 0.87 -0.98 0.47
C TYR A 47 0.38 -1.92 -0.63
N ASP A 48 0.95 -1.78 -1.80
CA ASP A 48 0.59 -2.56 -2.97
C ASP A 48 1.86 -2.92 -3.73
N THR A 49 2.54 -3.96 -3.25
CA THR A 49 3.70 -4.52 -3.92
C THR A 49 3.36 -5.89 -4.50
N TRP A 50 3.85 -6.17 -5.68
CA TRP A 50 3.65 -7.44 -6.34
C TRP A 50 4.91 -8.28 -6.30
N GLY A 51 4.77 -9.51 -5.77
CA GLY A 51 5.84 -10.51 -5.80
C GLY A 51 7.01 -10.19 -4.89
N ASP A 52 6.85 -9.33 -3.89
CA ASP A 52 7.86 -9.17 -2.85
C ASP A 52 7.51 -10.00 -1.60
N ASP A 53 8.52 -10.43 -0.89
CA ASP A 53 8.40 -11.21 0.34
C ASP A 53 8.52 -10.35 1.61
N ASN A 54 8.33 -9.02 1.47
CA ASN A 54 8.58 -8.07 2.55
C ASN A 54 7.34 -7.75 3.40
N MET A 55 6.27 -8.51 3.29
CA MET A 55 5.04 -8.24 4.05
C MET A 55 5.23 -8.40 5.55
N ASP A 56 6.07 -9.34 5.98
CA ASP A 56 6.40 -9.49 7.41
C ASP A 56 7.13 -8.25 7.95
N GLN A 57 8.04 -7.71 7.15
CA GLN A 57 8.75 -6.48 7.48
C GLN A 57 7.83 -5.26 7.44
N PHE A 58 6.89 -5.22 6.51
CA PHE A 58 5.85 -4.19 6.47
C PHE A 58 5.01 -4.23 7.74
N SER A 59 4.53 -5.39 8.14
CA SER A 59 3.76 -5.59 9.37
C SER A 59 4.51 -5.02 10.59
N SER A 60 5.78 -5.37 10.74
CA SER A 60 6.61 -4.90 11.87
C SER A 60 6.97 -3.43 11.81
N SER A 61 6.96 -2.81 10.62
CA SER A 61 7.28 -1.40 10.41
C SER A 61 6.06 -0.48 10.48
N LEU A 62 4.86 -1.03 10.49
CA LEU A 62 3.62 -0.28 10.28
C LEU A 62 3.44 0.86 11.29
N SER A 63 3.64 0.58 12.58
CA SER A 63 3.53 1.61 13.63
C SER A 63 4.55 2.75 13.47
N SER A 64 5.73 2.47 12.93
CA SER A 64 6.77 3.49 12.73
C SER A 64 6.55 4.36 11.49
N LEU A 65 5.75 3.87 10.54
CA LEU A 65 5.41 4.59 9.31
C LEU A 65 4.14 5.44 9.44
N MET A 66 3.36 5.25 10.52
CA MET A 66 2.07 5.90 10.67
C MET A 66 2.08 6.92 11.80
N LYS A 67 1.43 8.06 11.55
CA LYS A 67 1.07 8.99 12.61
C LYS A 67 -0.04 8.44 13.49
N SER A 68 -0.15 8.92 14.72
CA SER A 68 -1.28 8.60 15.58
C SER A 68 -2.61 8.95 14.89
N GLY A 69 -3.53 8.01 14.87
CA GLY A 69 -4.80 8.12 14.14
C GLY A 69 -4.72 7.85 12.64
N GLY A 70 -3.54 7.63 12.10
CA GLY A 70 -3.35 7.31 10.69
C GLY A 70 -3.92 5.94 10.31
N VAL A 71 -4.26 5.77 9.03
CA VAL A 71 -4.88 4.56 8.49
C VAL A 71 -4.01 3.95 7.43
N ALA A 72 -3.74 2.65 7.56
CA ALA A 72 -3.05 1.86 6.55
C ALA A 72 -3.99 0.83 5.92
N THR A 73 -3.79 0.58 4.64
CA THR A 73 -4.45 -0.49 3.89
C THR A 73 -3.44 -1.15 2.94
N TRP A 74 -3.80 -2.32 2.46
CA TRP A 74 -3.00 -3.07 1.50
C TRP A 74 -3.90 -3.92 0.62
N TRP A 75 -3.35 -4.43 -0.48
CA TRP A 75 -4.10 -5.31 -1.35
C TRP A 75 -4.38 -6.64 -0.65
N ASN A 76 -5.66 -6.95 -0.52
CA ASN A 76 -6.11 -8.22 0.00
C ASN A 76 -7.56 -8.46 -0.46
N ASN A 77 -7.82 -9.60 -1.06
CA ASN A 77 -9.16 -9.93 -1.56
C ASN A 77 -9.98 -10.79 -0.59
N GLU A 78 -9.38 -11.29 0.49
CA GLU A 78 -10.03 -12.16 1.46
C GLU A 78 -9.61 -11.82 2.89
N PRO A 79 -10.53 -11.81 3.87
CA PRO A 79 -10.21 -11.50 5.26
C PRO A 79 -9.17 -12.45 5.86
N THR A 80 -9.19 -13.71 5.45
CA THR A 80 -8.28 -14.75 5.95
C THR A 80 -6.83 -14.54 5.53
N ALA A 81 -6.58 -13.84 4.42
CA ALA A 81 -5.22 -13.61 3.92
C ALA A 81 -4.39 -12.75 4.88
N THR A 82 -5.01 -11.85 5.62
CA THR A 82 -4.32 -11.00 6.61
C THR A 82 -3.73 -11.82 7.76
N ASN A 83 -4.28 -12.98 8.05
CA ASN A 83 -3.76 -13.83 9.12
C ASN A 83 -2.33 -14.30 8.87
N PHE A 84 -1.90 -14.34 7.62
CA PHE A 84 -0.52 -14.69 7.28
C PHE A 84 0.51 -13.66 7.77
N TYR A 85 0.07 -12.43 8.00
CA TYR A 85 0.97 -11.33 8.31
C TYR A 85 0.94 -10.92 9.78
N ASN A 86 0.14 -11.60 10.59
CA ASN A 86 0.04 -11.36 12.03
C ASN A 86 -0.19 -9.88 12.40
N ILE A 87 -0.92 -9.14 11.57
CA ILE A 87 -1.25 -7.75 11.86
C ILE A 87 -2.49 -7.74 12.76
N PRO A 88 -2.38 -7.31 14.03
CA PRO A 88 -3.51 -7.27 14.94
C PRO A 88 -4.46 -6.11 14.61
N ASN A 89 -5.71 -6.24 15.07
CA ASN A 89 -6.72 -5.17 15.03
C ASN A 89 -7.06 -4.68 13.62
N VAL A 90 -7.04 -5.57 12.63
CA VAL A 90 -7.45 -5.27 11.27
C VAL A 90 -8.95 -5.44 11.14
N THR A 91 -9.63 -4.43 10.60
CA THR A 91 -11.02 -4.51 10.18
C THR A 91 -11.10 -4.61 8.66
N TYR A 92 -12.25 -5.04 8.14
CA TYR A 92 -12.42 -5.22 6.70
C TYR A 92 -13.68 -4.51 6.22
N ASP A 93 -13.53 -3.68 5.20
CA ASP A 93 -14.64 -3.11 4.46
C ASP A 93 -14.94 -3.99 3.23
N LYS A 94 -16.17 -4.46 3.15
CA LYS A 94 -16.64 -5.29 2.03
C LYS A 94 -17.18 -4.41 0.92
N HIS A 95 -16.65 -4.59 -0.28
CA HIS A 95 -17.09 -3.88 -1.48
C HIS A 95 -17.55 -4.85 -2.57
N ASN A 96 -18.74 -4.60 -3.09
CA ASN A 96 -19.24 -5.28 -4.29
C ASN A 96 -18.96 -4.37 -5.49
N VAL A 97 -18.32 -4.93 -6.50
CA VAL A 97 -17.99 -4.22 -7.73
C VAL A 97 -18.51 -5.00 -8.93
N THR A 98 -18.88 -4.28 -9.98
CA THR A 98 -19.25 -4.88 -11.27
C THR A 98 -18.22 -4.41 -12.28
N PRO A 99 -17.27 -5.26 -12.67
CA PRO A 99 -16.29 -4.91 -13.69
C PRO A 99 -16.98 -4.63 -15.03
N THR A 100 -16.53 -3.62 -15.73
CA THR A 100 -17.07 -3.27 -17.06
C THR A 100 -16.46 -4.13 -18.17
N GLU A 101 -15.37 -4.82 -17.89
CA GLU A 101 -14.67 -5.70 -18.82
C GLU A 101 -14.31 -7.01 -18.12
N ASN A 102 -13.98 -8.03 -18.91
CA ASN A 102 -13.44 -9.28 -18.38
C ASN A 102 -12.09 -8.99 -17.69
N CYS A 103 -12.16 -8.86 -16.38
CA CYS A 103 -10.99 -8.62 -15.56
C CYS A 103 -10.21 -9.91 -15.34
N TYR A 104 -8.96 -9.74 -15.03
CA TYR A 104 -8.05 -10.79 -14.61
C TYR A 104 -8.61 -11.61 -13.44
N PHE A 105 -9.40 -10.99 -12.57
CA PHE A 105 -10.12 -11.64 -11.48
C PHE A 105 -11.63 -11.62 -11.75
N ASN A 106 -12.25 -12.79 -11.72
CA ASN A 106 -13.72 -12.92 -11.86
C ASN A 106 -14.46 -12.63 -10.54
N SER A 107 -13.81 -12.06 -9.57
CA SER A 107 -14.43 -11.75 -8.29
C SER A 107 -15.18 -10.43 -8.36
N THR A 108 -16.41 -10.42 -7.85
CA THR A 108 -17.25 -9.23 -7.70
C THR A 108 -17.28 -8.68 -6.29
N THR A 109 -16.65 -9.38 -5.36
CA THR A 109 -16.59 -8.98 -3.94
C THR A 109 -15.14 -8.88 -3.50
N TYR A 110 -14.80 -7.72 -2.94
CA TYR A 110 -13.48 -7.44 -2.40
C TYR A 110 -13.58 -7.01 -0.95
N TYR A 111 -12.62 -7.43 -0.15
CA TYR A 111 -12.46 -7.02 1.23
C TYR A 111 -11.22 -6.15 1.34
N LEU A 112 -11.40 -4.90 1.74
CA LEU A 112 -10.30 -3.99 1.97
C LEU A 112 -9.92 -3.98 3.44
N PRO A 113 -8.70 -4.41 3.78
CA PRO A 113 -8.21 -4.34 5.14
C PRO A 113 -7.99 -2.89 5.56
N LYS A 114 -8.25 -2.62 6.82
CA LYS A 114 -8.02 -1.32 7.44
C LYS A 114 -7.38 -1.52 8.79
N TRP A 115 -6.21 -0.92 8.95
CA TRP A 115 -5.52 -0.84 10.22
C TRP A 115 -5.40 0.63 10.62
N GLN A 116 -5.76 0.94 11.85
CA GLN A 116 -5.67 2.29 12.40
C GLN A 116 -4.67 2.32 13.55
N HIS A 117 -3.73 3.25 13.47
CA HIS A 117 -2.71 3.46 14.52
C HIS A 117 -3.30 4.02 15.81
#